data_d729396838b4eb5bb67f0f6f39588473
#
_entry.id   d729396838b4eb5bb67f0f6f39588473
#
_cell.length_a   1.000
_cell.length_b   1.000
_cell.length_c   1.000
_cell.angle_alpha   90.00
_cell.angle_beta   90.00
_cell.angle_gamma   90.00
#
_symmetry.space_group_name_H-M   'P 1'
#
loop_
_entity.id
_entity.type
_entity.pdbx_description
1 polymer ?
#
loop_
_entity_poly.entity_id
_entity_poly.type
_entity_poly.pdbx_seq_one_letter_code
_entity_poly.pdbx_strand_id
1 'polypeptide(L)'
;PEVISELGISNADVVIVAMASNLEESILAITLCKEKGVKTVIAKCANETHRKIMKRVGADKVVFPESESGTRLAKNLLTSGFIDVLTLSDDLSLVELNTRDEWVGKSLKELNLRKKYSVNVVAFRKNGKITAPVSPDELLDKTTELIAIVNTSRLSKLK
;
A
#
# COMPACT_ATOMS: atom_id res chain seq x y z
N PRO A 1 -1.50 -13.69 -32.08
CA PRO A 1 -0.21 -14.43 -31.92
C PRO A 1 0.93 -13.72 -32.63
N GLU A 2 0.76 -13.31 -33.91
CA GLU A 2 1.82 -12.68 -34.73
C GLU A 2 2.36 -11.39 -34.13
N VAL A 3 1.49 -10.46 -33.73
CA VAL A 3 1.84 -9.17 -33.14
C VAL A 3 2.73 -9.31 -31.88
N ILE A 4 2.45 -10.28 -31.02
CA ILE A 4 3.26 -10.53 -29.80
C ILE A 4 4.67 -11.03 -30.17
N SER A 5 4.79 -11.81 -31.26
CA SER A 5 6.10 -12.28 -31.76
C SER A 5 6.89 -11.13 -32.37
N GLU A 6 6.25 -10.24 -33.13
CA GLU A 6 6.88 -9.08 -33.76
C GLU A 6 7.39 -8.04 -32.77
N LEU A 7 6.73 -7.92 -31.60
CA LEU A 7 7.13 -7.02 -30.52
C LEU A 7 8.43 -7.45 -29.78
N GLY A 8 9.04 -8.56 -30.13
CA GLY A 8 10.27 -9.04 -29.49
C GLY A 8 10.09 -9.34 -28.00
N ILE A 9 8.91 -9.79 -27.61
CA ILE A 9 8.49 -9.94 -26.20
C ILE A 9 9.38 -10.93 -25.42
N SER A 10 10.03 -11.85 -26.13
CA SER A 10 11.01 -12.79 -25.53
C SER A 10 12.23 -12.11 -24.91
N ASN A 11 12.51 -10.86 -25.29
CA ASN A 11 13.62 -10.07 -24.75
C ASN A 11 13.19 -9.23 -23.53
N ALA A 12 11.90 -9.25 -23.18
CA ALA A 12 11.39 -8.49 -22.03
C ALA A 12 11.60 -9.28 -20.74
N ASP A 13 12.18 -8.63 -19.72
CA ASP A 13 12.27 -9.21 -18.37
C ASP A 13 10.92 -9.25 -17.67
N VAL A 14 10.06 -8.26 -17.92
CA VAL A 14 8.74 -8.12 -17.31
C VAL A 14 7.71 -7.70 -18.36
N VAL A 15 6.57 -8.38 -18.37
CA VAL A 15 5.40 -7.98 -19.17
C VAL A 15 4.22 -7.73 -18.26
N ILE A 16 3.50 -6.63 -18.51
CA ILE A 16 2.29 -6.27 -17.78
C ILE A 16 1.07 -6.38 -18.69
N VAL A 17 0.18 -7.32 -18.37
CA VAL A 17 -1.10 -7.52 -19.06
C VAL A 17 -2.18 -6.73 -18.32
N ALA A 18 -2.58 -5.57 -18.85
CA ALA A 18 -3.47 -4.62 -18.19
C ALA A 18 -4.90 -4.58 -18.76
N MET A 19 -5.29 -5.54 -19.59
CA MET A 19 -6.61 -5.63 -20.27
C MET A 19 -7.67 -6.26 -19.36
N ALA A 20 -7.85 -5.73 -18.14
CA ALA A 20 -8.68 -6.33 -17.10
C ALA A 20 -10.16 -6.52 -17.46
N SER A 21 -10.68 -5.74 -18.41
CA SER A 21 -12.06 -5.83 -18.91
C SER A 21 -12.29 -7.01 -19.85
N ASN A 22 -11.23 -7.55 -20.45
CA ASN A 22 -11.28 -8.68 -21.37
C ASN A 22 -10.46 -9.85 -20.83
N LEU A 23 -11.16 -10.80 -20.18
CA LEU A 23 -10.52 -11.96 -19.56
C LEU A 23 -9.88 -12.89 -20.61
N GLU A 24 -10.58 -13.12 -21.72
CA GLU A 24 -10.13 -14.04 -22.77
C GLU A 24 -8.81 -13.56 -23.38
N GLU A 25 -8.74 -12.31 -23.79
CA GLU A 25 -7.51 -11.70 -24.32
C GLU A 25 -6.39 -11.66 -23.28
N SER A 26 -6.72 -11.42 -22.03
CA SER A 26 -5.75 -11.44 -20.92
C SER A 26 -5.15 -12.83 -20.74
N ILE A 27 -5.98 -13.88 -20.77
CA ILE A 27 -5.53 -15.28 -20.68
C ILE A 27 -4.59 -15.60 -21.85
N LEU A 28 -5.01 -15.27 -23.06
CA LEU A 28 -4.22 -15.52 -24.27
C LEU A 28 -2.86 -14.80 -24.21
N ALA A 29 -2.87 -13.52 -23.81
CA ALA A 29 -1.64 -12.74 -23.67
C ALA A 29 -0.68 -13.33 -22.62
N ILE A 30 -1.20 -13.72 -21.44
CA ILE A 30 -0.38 -14.36 -20.39
C ILE A 30 0.24 -15.65 -20.91
N THR A 31 -0.57 -16.53 -21.52
CA THR A 31 -0.11 -17.81 -22.05
C THR A 31 1.00 -17.62 -23.08
N LEU A 32 0.77 -16.75 -24.08
CA LEU A 32 1.76 -16.46 -25.11
C LEU A 32 3.06 -15.88 -24.55
N CYS A 33 2.98 -14.99 -23.55
CA CYS A 33 4.17 -14.46 -22.88
C CYS A 33 4.98 -15.56 -22.19
N LYS A 34 4.30 -16.47 -21.48
CA LYS A 34 4.98 -17.60 -20.81
C LYS A 34 5.57 -18.59 -21.81
N GLU A 35 4.88 -18.90 -22.90
CA GLU A 35 5.41 -19.74 -24.00
C GLU A 35 6.65 -19.13 -24.67
N LYS A 36 6.72 -17.79 -24.77
CA LYS A 36 7.88 -17.06 -25.28
C LYS A 36 9.01 -16.89 -24.27
N GLY A 37 8.89 -17.45 -23.07
CA GLY A 37 9.94 -17.47 -22.05
C GLY A 37 10.07 -16.17 -21.24
N VAL A 38 9.05 -15.31 -21.23
CA VAL A 38 9.06 -14.10 -20.38
C VAL A 38 9.18 -14.51 -18.92
N LYS A 39 10.19 -13.96 -18.24
CA LYS A 39 10.51 -14.33 -16.84
C LYS A 39 9.39 -13.96 -15.89
N THR A 40 8.87 -12.73 -16.01
CA THR A 40 7.86 -12.20 -15.10
C THR A 40 6.67 -11.64 -15.87
N VAL A 41 5.50 -12.25 -15.67
CA VAL A 41 4.21 -11.76 -16.22
C VAL A 41 3.33 -11.29 -15.10
N ILE A 42 3.01 -9.99 -15.10
CA ILE A 42 2.11 -9.35 -14.14
C ILE A 42 0.78 -9.09 -14.85
N ALA A 43 -0.33 -9.52 -14.25
CA ALA A 43 -1.66 -9.29 -14.83
C ALA A 43 -2.53 -8.43 -13.92
N LYS A 44 -3.29 -7.50 -14.51
CA LYS A 44 -4.36 -6.77 -13.81
C LYS A 44 -5.65 -7.58 -13.94
N CYS A 45 -6.35 -7.81 -12.83
CA CYS A 45 -7.67 -8.44 -12.84
C CYS A 45 -8.79 -7.47 -12.46
N ALA A 46 -10.02 -7.83 -12.84
CA ALA A 46 -11.23 -7.05 -12.52
C ALA A 46 -12.02 -7.62 -11.33
N ASN A 47 -11.76 -8.88 -10.93
CA ASN A 47 -12.42 -9.54 -9.81
C ASN A 47 -11.61 -10.76 -9.34
N GLU A 48 -12.02 -11.36 -8.22
CA GLU A 48 -11.32 -12.51 -7.62
C GLU A 48 -11.38 -13.79 -8.47
N THR A 49 -12.42 -13.98 -9.30
CA THR A 49 -12.50 -15.12 -10.23
C THR A 49 -11.45 -14.97 -11.31
N HIS A 50 -11.34 -13.79 -11.94
CA HIS A 50 -10.27 -13.48 -12.90
C HIS A 50 -8.89 -13.68 -12.28
N ARG A 51 -8.68 -13.23 -11.04
CA ARG A 51 -7.42 -13.40 -10.31
C ARG A 51 -7.00 -14.87 -10.23
N LYS A 52 -7.94 -15.76 -9.85
CA LYS A 52 -7.67 -17.20 -9.75
C LYS A 52 -7.33 -17.82 -11.11
N ILE A 53 -8.06 -17.43 -12.16
CA ILE A 53 -7.83 -17.92 -13.52
C ILE A 53 -6.46 -17.46 -14.03
N MET A 54 -6.16 -16.15 -13.95
CA MET A 54 -4.90 -15.59 -14.43
C MET A 54 -3.67 -16.19 -13.74
N LYS A 55 -3.77 -16.49 -12.43
CA LYS A 55 -2.72 -17.23 -11.72
C LYS A 55 -2.54 -18.65 -12.28
N ARG A 56 -3.63 -19.35 -12.57
CA ARG A 56 -3.57 -20.73 -13.09
C ARG A 56 -2.99 -20.80 -14.48
N VAL A 57 -3.19 -19.80 -15.33
CA VAL A 57 -2.64 -19.76 -16.69
C VAL A 57 -1.22 -19.21 -16.75
N GLY A 58 -0.60 -18.93 -15.60
CA GLY A 58 0.84 -18.66 -15.51
C GLY A 58 1.24 -17.23 -15.21
N ALA A 59 0.32 -16.33 -14.82
CA ALA A 59 0.72 -15.02 -14.32
C ALA A 59 1.49 -15.16 -12.99
N ASP A 60 2.71 -14.65 -12.94
CA ASP A 60 3.57 -14.69 -11.75
C ASP A 60 3.00 -13.79 -10.64
N LYS A 61 2.42 -12.65 -11.03
CA LYS A 61 1.73 -11.74 -10.11
C LYS A 61 0.41 -11.28 -10.72
N VAL A 62 -0.65 -11.27 -9.90
CA VAL A 62 -1.93 -10.68 -10.30
C VAL A 62 -2.30 -9.58 -9.32
N VAL A 63 -2.57 -8.40 -9.85
CA VAL A 63 -2.93 -7.18 -9.11
C VAL A 63 -4.40 -6.82 -9.34
N PHE A 64 -5.04 -6.33 -8.29
CA PHE A 64 -6.42 -5.85 -8.32
C PHE A 64 -6.49 -4.45 -7.70
N PRO A 65 -5.99 -3.41 -8.40
CA PRO A 65 -5.80 -2.07 -7.84
C PRO A 65 -7.08 -1.45 -7.29
N GLU A 66 -8.23 -1.69 -7.94
CA GLU A 66 -9.51 -1.13 -7.53
C GLU A 66 -9.96 -1.69 -6.17
N SER A 67 -9.79 -2.99 -5.96
CA SER A 67 -10.12 -3.64 -4.67
C SER A 67 -9.16 -3.20 -3.56
N GLU A 68 -7.87 -3.13 -3.86
CA GLU A 68 -6.84 -2.71 -2.91
C GLU A 68 -7.05 -1.24 -2.49
N SER A 69 -7.29 -0.36 -3.46
CA SER A 69 -7.56 1.06 -3.20
C SER A 69 -8.89 1.28 -2.49
N GLY A 70 -9.95 0.56 -2.88
CA GLY A 70 -11.26 0.61 -2.23
C GLY A 70 -11.20 0.14 -0.78
N THR A 71 -10.48 -0.96 -0.52
CA THR A 71 -10.28 -1.48 0.83
C THR A 71 -9.50 -0.47 1.70
N ARG A 72 -8.46 0.17 1.15
CA ARG A 72 -7.71 1.21 1.86
C ARG A 72 -8.58 2.41 2.18
N LEU A 73 -9.33 2.91 1.20
CA LEU A 73 -10.26 4.02 1.40
C LEU A 73 -11.30 3.71 2.48
N ALA A 74 -11.91 2.52 2.43
CA ALA A 74 -12.88 2.09 3.44
C ALA A 74 -12.27 2.04 4.84
N LYS A 75 -11.05 1.49 4.97
CA LYS A 75 -10.33 1.48 6.26
C LYS A 75 -10.09 2.90 6.77
N ASN A 76 -9.63 3.81 5.90
CA ASN A 76 -9.38 5.21 6.28
C ASN A 76 -10.66 5.91 6.75
N LEU A 77 -11.78 5.71 6.07
CA LEU A 77 -13.08 6.28 6.47
C LEU A 77 -13.62 5.73 7.79
N LEU A 78 -13.37 4.44 8.06
CA LEU A 78 -13.81 3.79 9.29
C LEU A 78 -12.90 4.06 10.50
N THR A 79 -11.67 4.51 10.25
CA THR A 79 -10.67 4.73 11.30
C THR A 79 -10.58 6.21 11.62
N SER A 80 -11.47 6.68 12.51
CA SER A 80 -11.44 8.08 12.96
C SER A 80 -10.11 8.43 13.65
N GLY A 81 -9.59 9.63 13.37
CA GLY A 81 -8.32 10.12 13.94
C GLY A 81 -7.07 9.80 13.11
N PHE A 82 -7.21 9.06 12.00
CA PHE A 82 -6.12 8.82 11.05
C PHE A 82 -6.40 9.48 9.71
N ILE A 83 -5.35 10.03 9.07
CA ILE A 83 -5.40 10.60 7.73
C ILE A 83 -5.27 9.49 6.70
N ASP A 84 -4.31 8.58 6.92
CA ASP A 84 -4.08 7.40 6.07
C ASP A 84 -3.63 6.19 6.90
N VAL A 85 -3.96 4.99 6.42
CA VAL A 85 -3.56 3.70 7.03
C VAL A 85 -3.09 2.77 5.93
N LEU A 86 -1.80 2.46 5.92
CA LEU A 86 -1.19 1.48 5.03
C LEU A 86 -0.81 0.23 5.81
N THR A 87 -1.41 -0.90 5.48
CA THR A 87 -1.07 -2.20 6.07
C THR A 87 0.28 -2.67 5.52
N LEU A 88 1.27 -2.86 6.38
CA LEU A 88 2.60 -3.35 6.01
C LEU A 88 2.68 -4.88 6.11
N SER A 89 2.01 -5.44 7.12
CA SER A 89 1.87 -6.88 7.35
C SER A 89 0.59 -7.14 8.15
N ASP A 90 0.30 -8.41 8.47
CA ASP A 90 -0.87 -8.77 9.28
C ASP A 90 -0.88 -8.04 10.64
N ASP A 91 0.31 -7.81 11.22
CA ASP A 91 0.47 -7.22 12.55
C ASP A 91 0.85 -5.74 12.55
N LEU A 92 1.35 -5.20 11.43
CA LEU A 92 1.91 -3.85 11.38
C LEU A 92 1.24 -2.98 10.34
N SER A 93 0.95 -1.74 10.73
CA SER A 93 0.46 -0.69 9.85
C SER A 93 1.30 0.57 9.96
N LEU A 94 1.55 1.21 8.83
CA LEU A 94 2.01 2.60 8.78
C LEU A 94 0.77 3.48 8.83
N VAL A 95 0.76 4.41 9.75
CA VAL A 95 -0.38 5.32 9.94
C VAL A 95 0.07 6.76 9.87
N GLU A 96 -0.80 7.58 9.36
CA GLU A 96 -0.69 9.03 9.40
C GLU A 96 -1.82 9.59 10.26
N LEU A 97 -1.48 10.35 11.28
CA LEU A 97 -2.44 10.86 12.25
C LEU A 97 -2.17 12.33 12.58
N ASN A 98 -3.26 13.06 12.83
CA ASN A 98 -3.16 14.44 13.29
C ASN A 98 -2.63 14.51 14.73
N THR A 99 -1.90 15.57 15.03
CA THR A 99 -1.58 15.90 16.43
C THR A 99 -2.88 16.20 17.20
N ARG A 100 -3.08 15.46 18.29
CA ARG A 100 -4.24 15.66 19.18
C ARG A 100 -4.08 16.95 19.99
N ASP A 101 -5.19 17.56 20.39
CA ASP A 101 -5.17 18.77 21.21
C ASP A 101 -4.35 18.60 22.49
N GLU A 102 -4.43 17.43 23.12
CA GLU A 102 -3.70 17.09 24.35
C GLU A 102 -2.19 16.90 24.15
N TRP A 103 -1.73 16.78 22.89
CA TRP A 103 -0.31 16.61 22.51
C TRP A 103 0.34 17.91 22.09
N VAL A 104 -0.45 18.93 21.79
CA VAL A 104 0.06 20.24 21.38
C VAL A 104 0.94 20.85 22.49
N GLY A 105 2.10 21.33 22.09
CA GLY A 105 3.11 21.92 23.00
C GLY A 105 3.94 20.89 23.77
N LYS A 106 3.76 19.59 23.51
CA LYS A 106 4.57 18.53 24.13
C LYS A 106 5.47 17.87 23.10
N SER A 107 6.60 17.36 23.56
CA SER A 107 7.55 16.59 22.74
C SER A 107 7.19 15.10 22.72
N LEU A 108 7.74 14.34 21.76
CA LEU A 108 7.59 12.88 21.71
C LEU A 108 8.13 12.21 22.98
N LYS A 109 9.19 12.78 23.56
CA LYS A 109 9.81 12.31 24.81
C LYS A 109 8.85 12.41 25.98
N GLU A 110 8.18 13.56 26.16
CA GLU A 110 7.19 13.80 27.21
C GLU A 110 5.94 12.93 27.01
N LEU A 111 5.47 12.81 25.77
CA LEU A 111 4.30 12.01 25.43
C LEU A 111 4.51 10.52 25.63
N ASN A 112 5.75 10.04 25.43
CA ASN A 112 6.14 8.65 25.56
C ASN A 112 5.21 7.69 24.78
N LEU A 113 4.85 8.07 23.54
CA LEU A 113 3.87 7.37 22.70
C LEU A 113 4.25 5.92 22.47
N ARG A 114 5.55 5.64 22.33
CA ARG A 114 6.07 4.28 22.14
C ARG A 114 5.69 3.37 23.31
N LYS A 115 5.85 3.81 24.53
CA LYS A 115 5.58 3.01 25.73
C LYS A 115 4.08 2.94 26.04
N LYS A 116 3.36 4.06 25.89
CA LYS A 116 1.93 4.15 26.24
C LYS A 116 1.03 3.46 25.21
N TYR A 117 1.33 3.64 23.92
CA TYR A 117 0.44 3.22 22.83
C TYR A 117 1.09 2.27 21.83
N SER A 118 2.38 1.92 22.01
CA SER A 118 3.17 1.14 21.05
C SER A 118 3.23 1.81 19.67
N VAL A 119 3.28 3.14 19.66
CA VAL A 119 3.41 3.97 18.46
C VAL A 119 4.87 4.34 18.26
N ASN A 120 5.44 3.94 17.13
CA ASN A 120 6.79 4.35 16.75
C ASN A 120 6.71 5.43 15.69
N VAL A 121 6.86 6.70 16.08
CA VAL A 121 6.86 7.83 15.16
C VAL A 121 8.15 7.79 14.36
N VAL A 122 8.05 7.81 13.03
CA VAL A 122 9.18 7.71 12.08
C VAL A 122 9.40 9.01 11.31
N ALA A 123 8.37 9.80 11.13
CA ALA A 123 8.46 11.10 10.46
C ALA A 123 7.37 12.06 10.94
N PHE A 124 7.58 13.35 10.72
CA PHE A 124 6.55 14.37 10.79
C PHE A 124 6.22 14.88 9.39
N ARG A 125 4.94 15.19 9.16
CA ARG A 125 4.53 16.02 8.03
C ARG A 125 4.03 17.36 8.56
N LYS A 126 4.54 18.45 7.97
CA LYS A 126 4.17 19.82 8.31
C LYS A 126 4.11 20.64 7.03
N ASN A 127 2.97 21.27 6.75
CA ASN A 127 2.75 22.02 5.52
C ASN A 127 3.10 21.22 4.23
N GLY A 128 2.75 19.96 4.19
CA GLY A 128 3.02 19.06 3.07
C GLY A 128 4.46 18.54 2.97
N LYS A 129 5.41 19.05 3.80
CA LYS A 129 6.81 18.59 3.81
C LYS A 129 7.02 17.52 4.88
N ILE A 130 7.61 16.40 4.47
CA ILE A 130 7.98 15.30 5.37
C ILE A 130 9.41 15.51 5.87
N THR A 131 9.61 15.36 7.18
CA THR A 131 10.91 15.41 7.85
C THR A 131 11.15 14.10 8.61
N ALA A 132 12.29 13.46 8.35
CA ALA A 132 12.77 12.27 9.04
C ALA A 132 14.32 12.31 9.07
N PRO A 133 14.97 11.79 10.12
CA PRO A 133 14.38 11.33 11.38
C PRO A 133 13.79 12.46 12.20
N VAL A 134 12.87 12.12 13.12
CA VAL A 134 12.26 13.09 14.03
C VAL A 134 13.11 13.30 15.27
N SER A 135 13.18 14.55 15.76
CA SER A 135 13.78 14.84 17.06
C SER A 135 12.79 14.47 18.18
N PRO A 136 13.23 13.69 19.19
CA PRO A 136 12.36 13.37 20.32
C PRO A 136 11.97 14.58 21.19
N ASP A 137 12.75 15.67 21.10
CA ASP A 137 12.55 16.89 21.88
C ASP A 137 11.77 17.97 21.11
N GLU A 138 11.44 17.73 19.81
CA GLU A 138 10.64 18.65 19.01
C GLU A 138 9.19 18.73 19.54
N LEU A 139 8.72 19.95 19.73
CA LEU A 139 7.36 20.22 20.22
C LEU A 139 6.36 20.09 19.09
N LEU A 140 5.29 19.35 19.37
CA LEU A 140 4.19 19.16 18.42
C LEU A 140 3.28 20.41 18.41
N ASP A 141 2.82 20.78 17.23
CA ASP A 141 1.78 21.79 17.04
C ASP A 141 0.59 21.20 16.27
N LYS A 142 -0.51 21.95 16.18
CA LYS A 142 -1.76 21.50 15.52
C LYS A 142 -1.60 21.20 14.01
N THR A 143 -0.56 21.73 13.37
CA THR A 143 -0.28 21.52 11.94
C THR A 143 0.66 20.36 11.69
N THR A 144 1.19 19.75 12.75
CA THR A 144 2.08 18.61 12.66
C THR A 144 1.28 17.31 12.56
N GLU A 145 1.49 16.58 11.49
CA GLU A 145 0.97 15.23 11.30
C GLU A 145 2.08 14.23 11.62
N LEU A 146 1.72 13.17 12.35
CA LEU A 146 2.68 12.14 12.71
C LEU A 146 2.57 10.96 11.76
N ILE A 147 3.69 10.54 11.19
CA ILE A 147 3.80 9.28 10.44
C ILE A 147 4.43 8.26 11.36
N ALA A 148 3.71 7.17 11.64
CA ALA A 148 4.12 6.22 12.66
C ALA A 148 3.85 4.76 12.24
N ILE A 149 4.67 3.85 12.75
CA ILE A 149 4.44 2.41 12.67
C ILE A 149 3.75 1.97 13.96
N VAL A 150 2.64 1.25 13.80
CA VAL A 150 1.82 0.77 14.92
C VAL A 150 1.44 -0.69 14.73
N ASN A 151 1.17 -1.38 15.83
CA ASN A 151 0.55 -2.70 15.74
C ASN A 151 -0.92 -2.57 15.34
N THR A 152 -1.34 -3.28 14.28
CA THR A 152 -2.68 -3.21 13.69
C THR A 152 -3.79 -3.44 14.72
N SER A 153 -3.59 -4.35 15.69
CA SER A 153 -4.56 -4.64 16.74
C SER A 153 -4.75 -3.50 17.75
N ARG A 154 -3.83 -2.53 17.78
CA ARG A 154 -3.87 -1.38 18.70
C ARG A 154 -4.39 -0.08 18.08
N LEU A 155 -4.71 -0.09 16.78
CA LEU A 155 -5.27 1.08 16.10
C LEU A 155 -6.52 1.64 16.79
N SER A 156 -7.38 0.77 17.34
CA SER A 156 -8.57 1.18 18.06
C SER A 156 -8.29 1.93 19.37
N LYS A 157 -7.11 1.76 19.97
CA LYS A 157 -6.68 2.46 21.20
C LYS A 157 -6.08 3.83 20.93
N LEU A 158 -5.86 4.14 19.66
CA LEU A 158 -5.38 5.45 19.20
C LEU A 158 -6.52 6.35 18.71
N LYS A 159 -7.75 6.00 19.03
CA LYS A 159 -8.94 6.83 18.76
C LYS A 159 -9.08 7.95 19.76
#